data_25eed205557216b6fa809e8f8c99cab3
#
_entry.id   25eed205557216b6fa809e8f8c99cab3
#
_cell.length_a   1.000
_cell.length_b   1.000
_cell.length_c   1.000
_cell.angle_alpha   90.00
_cell.angle_beta   90.00
_cell.angle_gamma   90.00
#
_symmetry.space_group_name_H-M   'P 1'
#
loop_
_entity.id
_entity.type
_entity.pdbx_description
1 polymer ?
#
loop_
_entity_poly.entity_id
_entity_poly.type
_entity_poly.pdbx_seq_one_letter_code
_entity_poly.pdbx_strand_id
1 'polypeptide(L)' 'MNVLFTVGTLIVVLGVLIFVHEL' A
#
# COMPACT_ATOMS: atom_id res chain seq x y z
N MET A 1 0.64 5.37 -17.90
CA MET A 1 0.39 4.46 -16.78
C MET A 1 1.69 3.81 -16.33
N ASN A 2 2.04 3.95 -15.07
CA ASN A 2 3.31 3.44 -14.54
C ASN A 2 3.03 2.26 -13.62
N VAL A 3 3.35 1.06 -14.08
CA VAL A 3 3.10 -0.18 -13.35
C VAL A 3 3.89 -0.19 -12.03
N LEU A 4 5.14 0.24 -12.09
CA LEU A 4 5.98 0.29 -10.89
C LEU A 4 5.40 1.23 -9.84
N PHE A 5 4.95 2.39 -10.25
CA PHE A 5 4.33 3.36 -9.36
C PHE A 5 3.03 2.81 -8.77
N THR A 6 2.22 2.18 -9.60
CA THR A 6 0.94 1.60 -9.16
C THR A 6 1.15 0.49 -8.13
N VAL A 7 2.08 -0.41 -8.40
CA VAL A 7 2.38 -1.51 -7.48
C VAL A 7 2.90 -0.99 -6.16
N GLY A 8 3.80 -0.01 -6.20
CA GLY A 8 4.32 0.62 -4.99
C GLY A 8 3.22 1.24 -4.14
N THR A 9 2.29 1.94 -4.79
CA THR A 9 1.15 2.56 -4.09
C THR A 9 0.27 1.50 -3.42
N LEU A 10 0.01 0.40 -4.12
CA LEU A 10 -0.81 -0.69 -3.56
C LEU A 10 -0.16 -1.31 -2.33
N ILE A 11 1.16 -1.50 -2.37
CA ILE A 11 1.91 -2.05 -1.23
C ILE A 11 1.84 -1.10 -0.04
N VAL A 12 2.00 0.20 -0.27
CA VAL A 12 1.95 1.21 0.79
C VAL A 12 0.57 1.24 1.43
N VAL A 13 -0.49 1.28 0.62
CA VAL A 13 -1.86 1.29 1.13
C VAL A 13 -2.14 0.04 1.95
N LEU A 14 -1.72 -1.11 1.47
CA LEU A 14 -1.91 -2.37 2.17
C LEU A 14 -1.18 -2.35 3.52
N GLY A 15 0.07 -1.89 3.55
CA GLY A 15 0.84 -1.79 4.78
C GLY A 15 0.21 -0.87 5.79
N VAL A 16 -0.30 0.29 5.35
CA VAL A 16 -0.98 1.24 6.23
C VAL A 16 -2.24 0.62 6.83
N LEU A 17 -3.02 -0.11 6.03
CA LEU A 17 -4.24 -0.76 6.51
C LEU A 17 -3.94 -1.82 7.56
N ILE A 18 -2.90 -2.61 7.34
CA ILE A 18 -2.48 -3.63 8.30
C ILE A 18 -2.08 -2.96 9.62
N PHE A 19 -1.33 -1.88 9.55
CA PHE A 19 -0.88 -1.13 10.71
C PHE A 19 -2.06 -0.58 11.52
N VAL A 20 -3.02 0.03 10.82
CA VAL A 20 -4.20 0.63 11.45
C VAL A 20 -5.04 -0.44 12.14
N HIS A 21 -5.19 -1.61 11.54
CA HIS A 21 -5.99 -2.68 12.13
C HIS A 21 -5.32 -3.31 13.37
N GLU A 22 -4.02 -3.13 13.50
CA GLU A 22 -3.28 -3.59 14.69
C GLU A 22 -3.34 -2.60 15.85
N LEU A 23 -3.75 -1.38 15.54
CA LEU A 23 -3.98 -0.34 16.54
C LEU A 23 -5.42 -0.49 17.07
#